data_10261164e7702cbee50f36095cf56b81
#
_entry.id   10261164e7702cbee50f36095cf56b81
#
_cell.length_a   1.000
_cell.length_b   1.000
_cell.length_c   1.000
_cell.angle_alpha   90.00
_cell.angle_beta   90.00
_cell.angle_gamma   90.00
#
_symmetry.space_group_name_H-M   'P 1'
#
loop_
_entity.id
_entity.type
_entity.pdbx_description
1 polymer ?
#
loop_
_entity_poly.entity_id
_entity_poly.type
_entity_poly.pdbx_seq_one_letter_code
_entity_poly.pdbx_strand_id
1 'polypeptide(L)'
;RIQIPVPPLEVQREIVRILDQFTTLEAELEAELEAELEARQAQYEHYRNHLLSYDSLATCGPVDMVELGSVVTLLDSRRIPLKKGDRVSGEYPYYGASGIVDYVDSYIFDEDLLLVSEDGANLKARTKPIAFSTSGRVWVNNHAHVLKVESSFYQKFLEEYLNSLDLEPYLVGSTQPKLNQSGLLSIPVPLPTEQALERSVLLLEKLKLFVTDFSAGLPAEIAARRAQYEHYRDRLLSFPEKLVSDR
;
A
#
# COMPACT_ATOMS: atom_id res chain seq x y z
N ARG A 1 5.17 47.29 -18.01
CA ARG A 1 6.58 46.87 -17.73
C ARG A 1 6.62 46.41 -16.30
N ILE A 2 7.13 45.21 -16.09
CA ILE A 2 7.36 44.65 -14.75
C ILE A 2 8.69 45.23 -14.24
N GLN A 3 8.65 45.88 -13.08
CA GLN A 3 9.88 46.34 -12.41
C GLN A 3 10.41 45.22 -11.54
N ILE A 4 11.70 44.92 -11.66
CA ILE A 4 12.38 43.89 -10.84
C ILE A 4 13.48 44.58 -9.99
N PRO A 5 13.67 44.17 -8.74
CA PRO A 5 14.77 44.68 -7.94
C PRO A 5 16.12 44.16 -8.48
N VAL A 6 17.12 45.03 -8.53
CA VAL A 6 18.48 44.67 -8.96
C VAL A 6 19.46 45.06 -7.83
N PRO A 7 19.67 44.19 -6.84
CA PRO A 7 20.62 44.45 -5.77
C PRO A 7 22.07 44.41 -6.29
N PRO A 8 23.06 44.86 -5.50
CA PRO A 8 24.47 44.75 -5.83
C PRO A 8 24.87 43.28 -6.15
N LEU A 9 25.85 43.14 -7.06
CA LEU A 9 26.25 41.80 -7.56
C LEU A 9 26.72 40.84 -6.45
N GLU A 10 27.33 41.35 -5.41
CA GLU A 10 27.74 40.55 -4.24
C GLU A 10 26.53 39.96 -3.50
N VAL A 11 25.47 40.76 -3.34
CA VAL A 11 24.21 40.31 -2.73
C VAL A 11 23.51 39.27 -3.62
N GLN A 12 23.52 39.48 -4.94
CA GLN A 12 22.96 38.49 -5.89
C GLN A 12 23.69 37.16 -5.77
N ARG A 13 25.02 37.15 -5.73
CA ARG A 13 25.84 35.94 -5.59
C ARG A 13 25.57 35.21 -4.27
N GLU A 14 25.42 35.95 -3.18
CA GLU A 14 25.15 35.36 -1.88
C GLU A 14 23.73 34.75 -1.80
N ILE A 15 22.73 35.41 -2.37
CA ILE A 15 21.37 34.87 -2.50
C ILE A 15 21.38 33.56 -3.31
N VAL A 16 22.03 33.55 -4.47
CA VAL A 16 22.16 32.36 -5.30
C VAL A 16 22.84 31.23 -4.53
N ARG A 17 23.97 31.53 -3.88
CA ARG A 17 24.70 30.54 -3.07
C ARG A 17 23.82 29.91 -1.97
N ILE A 18 23.03 30.71 -1.27
CA ILE A 18 22.13 30.23 -0.21
C ILE A 18 21.01 29.39 -0.81
N LEU A 19 20.37 29.84 -1.88
CA LEU A 19 19.27 29.11 -2.55
C LEU A 19 19.76 27.78 -3.14
N ASP A 20 20.95 27.77 -3.76
CA ASP A 20 21.57 26.55 -4.29
C ASP A 20 21.84 25.53 -3.18
N GLN A 21 22.33 25.98 -2.02
CA GLN A 21 22.53 25.12 -0.86
C GLN A 21 21.19 24.53 -0.35
N PHE A 22 20.14 25.32 -0.26
CA PHE A 22 18.81 24.82 0.14
C PHE A 22 18.28 23.78 -0.83
N THR A 23 18.38 24.06 -2.14
CA THR A 23 17.93 23.12 -3.17
C THR A 23 18.69 21.79 -3.13
N THR A 24 20.01 21.86 -2.90
CA THR A 24 20.85 20.67 -2.76
C THR A 24 20.45 19.84 -1.54
N LEU A 25 20.32 20.50 -0.37
CA LEU A 25 19.94 19.83 0.88
C LEU A 25 18.52 19.24 0.82
N GLU A 26 17.59 19.91 0.14
CA GLU A 26 16.23 19.39 -0.08
C GLU A 26 16.27 18.10 -0.92
N ALA A 27 17.03 18.11 -2.03
CA ALA A 27 17.15 16.94 -2.90
C ALA A 27 17.88 15.76 -2.19
N GLU A 28 18.91 16.04 -1.41
CA GLU A 28 19.62 15.02 -0.62
C GLU A 28 18.71 14.40 0.44
N LEU A 29 17.93 15.21 1.15
CA LEU A 29 16.98 14.74 2.15
C LEU A 29 15.87 13.89 1.52
N GLU A 30 15.29 14.33 0.40
CA GLU A 30 14.25 13.59 -0.31
C GLU A 30 14.77 12.20 -0.75
N ALA A 31 15.98 12.16 -1.31
CA ALA A 31 16.63 10.91 -1.71
C ALA A 31 16.92 9.98 -0.50
N GLU A 32 17.37 10.54 0.64
CA GLU A 32 17.64 9.77 1.85
C GLU A 32 16.35 9.17 2.44
N LEU A 33 15.27 9.95 2.48
CA LEU A 33 13.96 9.49 2.97
C LEU A 33 13.34 8.41 2.08
N GLU A 34 13.46 8.55 0.75
CA GLU A 34 13.01 7.52 -0.20
C GLU A 34 13.81 6.22 -0.03
N ALA A 35 15.13 6.31 0.11
CA ALA A 35 16.00 5.15 0.34
C ALA A 35 15.68 4.45 1.67
N GLU A 36 15.40 5.20 2.73
CA GLU A 36 15.01 4.65 4.03
C GLU A 36 13.64 3.93 3.93
N LEU A 37 12.68 4.48 3.20
CA LEU A 37 11.38 3.83 2.96
C LEU A 37 11.55 2.50 2.21
N GLU A 38 12.35 2.50 1.15
CA GLU A 38 12.66 1.28 0.38
C GLU A 38 13.34 0.22 1.27
N ALA A 39 14.32 0.63 2.08
CA ALA A 39 15.00 -0.27 3.00
C ALA A 39 14.04 -0.88 4.04
N ARG A 40 13.10 -0.10 4.58
CA ARG A 40 12.09 -0.58 5.53
C ARG A 40 11.08 -1.53 4.88
N GLN A 41 10.68 -1.26 3.64
CA GLN A 41 9.82 -2.18 2.88
C GLN A 41 10.52 -3.52 2.63
N ALA A 42 11.79 -3.49 2.17
CA ALA A 42 12.58 -4.69 1.98
C ALA A 42 12.79 -5.48 3.29
N GLN A 43 13.02 -4.78 4.40
CA GLN A 43 13.13 -5.39 5.72
C GLN A 43 11.81 -6.06 6.15
N TYR A 44 10.67 -5.40 5.93
CA TYR A 44 9.36 -5.99 6.20
C TYR A 44 9.13 -7.26 5.39
N GLU A 45 9.41 -7.25 4.09
CA GLU A 45 9.27 -8.42 3.22
C GLU A 45 10.17 -9.58 3.68
N HIS A 46 11.41 -9.29 4.06
CA HIS A 46 12.32 -10.29 4.60
C HIS A 46 11.75 -10.95 5.86
N TYR A 47 11.32 -10.17 6.84
CA TYR A 47 10.75 -10.71 8.08
C TYR A 47 9.41 -11.40 7.86
N ARG A 48 8.56 -10.88 6.98
CA ARG A 48 7.31 -11.54 6.58
C ARG A 48 7.58 -12.92 6.03
N ASN A 49 8.47 -13.04 5.05
CA ASN A 49 8.81 -14.31 4.42
C ASN A 49 9.44 -15.29 5.42
N HIS A 50 10.26 -14.79 6.35
CA HIS A 50 10.83 -15.62 7.41
C HIS A 50 9.76 -16.12 8.40
N LEU A 51 8.90 -15.24 8.91
CA LEU A 51 7.85 -15.58 9.88
C LEU A 51 6.79 -16.53 9.31
N LEU A 52 6.53 -16.45 8.02
CA LEU A 52 5.57 -17.29 7.31
C LEU A 52 6.18 -18.58 6.75
N SER A 53 7.51 -18.76 6.87
CA SER A 53 8.18 -19.98 6.41
C SER A 53 7.78 -21.20 7.24
N TYR A 54 7.74 -22.37 6.59
CA TYR A 54 7.46 -23.66 7.28
C TYR A 54 8.37 -23.86 8.48
N ASP A 55 9.68 -23.62 8.32
CA ASP A 55 10.67 -23.83 9.39
C ASP A 55 10.40 -22.92 10.60
N SER A 56 10.06 -21.66 10.37
CA SER A 56 9.72 -20.73 11.47
C SER A 56 8.44 -21.13 12.18
N LEU A 57 7.40 -21.51 11.44
CA LEU A 57 6.12 -21.94 12.01
C LEU A 57 6.28 -23.24 12.80
N ALA A 58 7.07 -24.19 12.30
CA ALA A 58 7.33 -25.48 12.94
C ALA A 58 8.11 -25.38 14.27
N THR A 59 8.75 -24.24 14.55
CA THR A 59 9.39 -24.01 15.87
C THR A 59 8.39 -23.96 17.03
N CYS A 60 7.11 -23.66 16.73
CA CYS A 60 6.04 -23.54 17.73
C CYS A 60 5.05 -24.72 17.71
N GLY A 61 5.37 -25.81 17.01
CA GLY A 61 4.55 -27.01 16.95
C GLY A 61 4.39 -27.58 15.54
N PRO A 62 3.58 -28.64 15.37
CA PRO A 62 3.35 -29.22 14.05
C PRO A 62 2.66 -28.25 13.11
N VAL A 63 3.02 -28.32 11.82
CA VAL A 63 2.44 -27.56 10.74
C VAL A 63 2.03 -28.51 9.63
N ASP A 64 0.74 -28.56 9.33
CA ASP A 64 0.23 -29.31 8.21
C ASP A 64 0.17 -28.40 6.97
N MET A 65 0.48 -28.95 5.80
CA MET A 65 0.26 -28.27 4.51
C MET A 65 -1.05 -28.79 3.93
N VAL A 66 -2.00 -27.87 3.73
CA VAL A 66 -3.34 -28.22 3.25
C VAL A 66 -3.69 -27.35 2.03
N GLU A 67 -4.63 -27.79 1.19
CA GLU A 67 -5.15 -26.93 0.12
C GLU A 67 -5.98 -25.79 0.71
N LEU A 68 -5.86 -24.58 0.18
CA LEU A 68 -6.62 -23.40 0.61
C LEU A 68 -8.13 -23.70 0.65
N GLY A 69 -8.64 -24.43 -0.34
CA GLY A 69 -10.04 -24.81 -0.42
C GLY A 69 -10.58 -25.63 0.76
N SER A 70 -9.70 -26.26 1.56
CA SER A 70 -10.12 -27.03 2.74
C SER A 70 -10.32 -26.17 4.00
N VAL A 71 -9.80 -24.94 4.00
CA VAL A 71 -9.79 -24.05 5.18
C VAL A 71 -10.55 -22.74 4.97
N VAL A 72 -11.15 -22.54 3.79
CA VAL A 72 -11.97 -21.36 3.46
C VAL A 72 -13.30 -21.76 2.85
N THR A 73 -14.29 -20.87 2.98
CA THR A 73 -15.54 -20.97 2.22
C THR A 73 -15.54 -19.98 1.08
N LEU A 74 -15.67 -20.46 -0.16
CA LEU A 74 -15.72 -19.60 -1.35
C LEU A 74 -17.14 -19.03 -1.52
N LEU A 75 -17.26 -17.69 -1.56
CA LEU A 75 -18.52 -16.96 -1.68
C LEU A 75 -18.69 -16.26 -3.04
N ASP A 76 -17.94 -16.63 -4.03
CA ASP A 76 -17.93 -16.03 -5.38
C ASP A 76 -19.30 -15.98 -6.05
N SER A 77 -20.17 -16.96 -5.76
CA SER A 77 -21.54 -17.00 -6.28
C SER A 77 -22.43 -15.82 -5.83
N ARG A 78 -22.02 -15.12 -4.75
CA ARG A 78 -22.76 -13.96 -4.23
C ARG A 78 -22.30 -12.63 -4.85
N ARG A 79 -21.21 -12.63 -5.63
CA ARG A 79 -20.67 -11.42 -6.27
C ARG A 79 -21.63 -10.90 -7.34
N ILE A 80 -21.75 -9.57 -7.41
CA ILE A 80 -22.58 -8.90 -8.41
C ILE A 80 -21.76 -7.78 -9.07
N PRO A 81 -21.35 -7.92 -10.35
CA PRO A 81 -20.67 -6.85 -11.06
C PRO A 81 -21.63 -5.73 -11.42
N LEU A 82 -21.27 -4.48 -11.08
CA LEU A 82 -21.98 -3.28 -11.51
C LEU A 82 -21.17 -2.55 -12.58
N LYS A 83 -21.82 -2.20 -13.69
CA LYS A 83 -21.21 -1.31 -14.68
C LYS A 83 -21.04 0.08 -14.08
N LYS A 84 -20.03 0.82 -14.53
CA LYS A 84 -19.73 2.16 -13.98
C LYS A 84 -20.94 3.12 -14.03
N GLY A 85 -21.76 3.03 -15.08
CA GLY A 85 -22.95 3.87 -15.22
C GLY A 85 -24.14 3.46 -14.35
N ASP A 86 -24.13 2.24 -13.82
CA ASP A 86 -25.23 1.70 -12.99
C ASP A 86 -24.93 1.83 -11.49
N ARG A 87 -23.75 2.37 -11.12
CA ARG A 87 -23.37 2.59 -9.73
C ARG A 87 -23.99 3.87 -9.21
N VAL A 88 -24.78 3.76 -8.16
CA VAL A 88 -25.29 4.91 -7.42
C VAL A 88 -24.28 5.21 -6.32
N SER A 89 -23.78 6.45 -6.26
CA SER A 89 -22.78 6.87 -5.27
C SER A 89 -23.36 6.79 -3.85
N GLY A 90 -22.55 6.27 -2.90
CA GLY A 90 -22.94 6.07 -1.52
C GLY A 90 -21.76 5.91 -0.58
N GLU A 91 -21.97 5.22 0.54
CA GLU A 91 -20.98 5.06 1.61
C GLU A 91 -20.30 3.69 1.65
N TYR A 92 -20.84 2.68 0.95
CA TYR A 92 -20.32 1.32 1.01
C TYR A 92 -19.20 1.11 -0.02
N PRO A 93 -18.03 0.57 0.40
CA PRO A 93 -16.92 0.36 -0.51
C PRO A 93 -17.26 -0.72 -1.54
N TYR A 94 -16.95 -0.41 -2.80
CA TYR A 94 -17.07 -1.31 -3.95
C TYR A 94 -15.69 -1.82 -4.34
N TYR A 95 -15.47 -3.12 -4.13
CA TYR A 95 -14.17 -3.76 -4.33
C TYR A 95 -14.01 -4.35 -5.73
N GLY A 96 -12.81 -4.16 -6.29
CA GLY A 96 -12.31 -4.81 -7.50
C GLY A 96 -11.07 -5.66 -7.23
N ALA A 97 -10.33 -6.01 -8.29
CA ALA A 97 -9.16 -6.88 -8.21
C ALA A 97 -8.03 -6.34 -7.29
N SER A 98 -7.89 -5.03 -7.13
CA SER A 98 -6.76 -4.42 -6.40
C SER A 98 -7.23 -3.47 -5.29
N GLY A 99 -8.35 -3.75 -4.66
CA GLY A 99 -8.92 -2.96 -3.57
C GLY A 99 -10.16 -2.17 -3.97
N ILE A 100 -10.46 -1.11 -3.22
CA ILE A 100 -11.63 -0.24 -3.44
C ILE A 100 -11.47 0.52 -4.76
N VAL A 101 -12.48 0.42 -5.62
CA VAL A 101 -12.54 1.11 -6.92
C VAL A 101 -13.63 2.17 -6.97
N ASP A 102 -14.60 2.13 -6.04
CA ASP A 102 -15.72 3.06 -5.97
C ASP A 102 -16.41 2.98 -4.60
N TYR A 103 -17.41 3.85 -4.37
CA TYR A 103 -18.33 3.77 -3.24
C TYR A 103 -19.77 3.78 -3.76
N VAL A 104 -20.59 2.85 -3.25
CA VAL A 104 -21.98 2.63 -3.70
C VAL A 104 -22.99 2.76 -2.56
N ASP A 105 -24.27 2.93 -2.90
CA ASP A 105 -25.38 3.17 -1.96
C ASP A 105 -25.90 1.90 -1.25
N SER A 106 -25.44 0.73 -1.66
CA SER A 106 -25.87 -0.55 -1.12
C SER A 106 -24.72 -1.54 -0.99
N TYR A 107 -24.95 -2.65 -0.29
CA TYR A 107 -23.96 -3.69 -0.02
C TYR A 107 -24.54 -5.09 -0.27
N ILE A 108 -23.68 -6.08 -0.51
CA ILE A 108 -24.06 -7.49 -0.69
C ILE A 108 -23.41 -8.42 0.34
N PHE A 109 -22.44 -7.93 1.10
CA PHE A 109 -21.82 -8.63 2.22
C PHE A 109 -21.84 -7.75 3.46
N ASP A 110 -21.99 -8.34 4.65
CA ASP A 110 -21.89 -7.69 5.97
C ASP A 110 -21.17 -8.69 6.91
N GLU A 111 -19.91 -8.96 6.63
CA GLU A 111 -19.08 -9.95 7.33
C GLU A 111 -17.59 -9.70 7.08
N ASP A 112 -16.74 -10.39 7.86
CA ASP A 112 -15.28 -10.36 7.64
C ASP A 112 -14.92 -11.28 6.48
N LEU A 113 -14.18 -10.76 5.51
CA LEU A 113 -13.85 -11.46 4.26
C LEU A 113 -12.39 -11.26 3.90
N LEU A 114 -11.80 -12.29 3.30
CA LEU A 114 -10.54 -12.20 2.58
C LEU A 114 -10.83 -12.13 1.08
N LEU A 115 -10.45 -11.03 0.45
CA LEU A 115 -10.58 -10.84 -0.97
C LEU A 115 -9.24 -11.16 -1.66
N VAL A 116 -9.29 -11.87 -2.78
CA VAL A 116 -8.10 -12.24 -3.56
C VAL A 116 -8.31 -11.87 -5.01
N SER A 117 -7.36 -11.16 -5.62
CA SER A 117 -7.43 -10.76 -7.04
C SER A 117 -7.70 -11.97 -7.95
N GLU A 118 -8.74 -11.90 -8.78
CA GLU A 118 -9.06 -12.95 -9.75
C GLU A 118 -8.33 -12.74 -11.07
N ASP A 119 -8.16 -11.48 -11.50
CA ASP A 119 -7.55 -11.13 -12.79
C ASP A 119 -6.79 -9.81 -12.72
N GLY A 120 -6.08 -9.53 -13.80
CA GLY A 120 -5.38 -8.26 -13.98
C GLY A 120 -3.85 -8.36 -13.93
N ALA A 121 -3.19 -7.33 -14.47
CA ALA A 121 -1.74 -7.25 -14.56
C ALA A 121 -1.03 -7.33 -13.19
N ASN A 122 -1.71 -6.91 -12.12
CA ASN A 122 -1.17 -6.91 -10.76
C ASN A 122 -0.88 -8.31 -10.22
N LEU A 123 -1.52 -9.36 -10.73
CA LEU A 123 -1.20 -10.76 -10.36
C LEU A 123 0.26 -11.12 -10.64
N LYS A 124 0.88 -10.49 -11.67
CA LYS A 124 2.30 -10.65 -12.01
C LYS A 124 3.14 -9.47 -11.52
N ALA A 125 2.66 -8.24 -11.69
CA ALA A 125 3.43 -7.03 -11.38
C ALA A 125 3.64 -6.81 -9.88
N ARG A 126 2.74 -7.28 -9.02
CA ARG A 126 2.81 -7.20 -7.55
C ARG A 126 3.06 -5.79 -7.01
N THR A 127 2.60 -4.76 -7.72
CA THR A 127 2.72 -3.36 -7.28
C THR A 127 1.73 -3.00 -6.16
N LYS A 128 0.70 -3.83 -5.98
CA LYS A 128 -0.29 -3.75 -4.89
C LYS A 128 -0.52 -5.13 -4.32
N PRO A 129 -0.99 -5.24 -3.07
CA PRO A 129 -1.43 -6.52 -2.52
C PRO A 129 -2.46 -7.20 -3.43
N ILE A 130 -2.38 -8.52 -3.55
CA ILE A 130 -3.35 -9.33 -4.30
C ILE A 130 -4.39 -9.98 -3.38
N ALA A 131 -4.08 -10.09 -2.10
CA ALA A 131 -4.98 -10.52 -1.05
C ALA A 131 -5.14 -9.40 -0.03
N PHE A 132 -6.35 -9.12 0.40
CA PHE A 132 -6.66 -8.06 1.37
C PHE A 132 -7.96 -8.37 2.13
N SER A 133 -7.93 -8.11 3.44
CA SER A 133 -9.09 -8.30 4.31
C SER A 133 -10.03 -7.10 4.22
N THR A 134 -11.32 -7.39 4.36
CA THR A 134 -12.36 -6.37 4.54
C THR A 134 -13.34 -6.83 5.61
N SER A 135 -14.03 -5.88 6.24
CA SER A 135 -15.03 -6.15 7.28
C SER A 135 -16.26 -5.28 7.11
N GLY A 136 -17.39 -5.78 7.62
CA GLY A 136 -18.67 -5.07 7.59
C GLY A 136 -19.29 -5.01 6.19
N ARG A 137 -19.96 -3.89 5.90
CA ARG A 137 -20.81 -3.74 4.72
C ARG A 137 -20.02 -3.36 3.48
N VAL A 138 -19.95 -4.28 2.51
CA VAL A 138 -19.16 -4.10 1.30
C VAL A 138 -19.88 -4.67 0.06
N TRP A 139 -19.49 -4.17 -1.10
CA TRP A 139 -19.87 -4.73 -2.39
C TRP A 139 -18.62 -5.25 -3.10
N VAL A 140 -18.66 -6.47 -3.62
CA VAL A 140 -17.52 -7.06 -4.33
C VAL A 140 -17.95 -7.44 -5.76
N ASN A 141 -17.14 -7.04 -6.74
CA ASN A 141 -17.35 -7.39 -8.14
C ASN A 141 -16.72 -8.75 -8.50
N ASN A 142 -16.79 -9.12 -9.78
CA ASN A 142 -16.27 -10.39 -10.30
C ASN A 142 -14.75 -10.40 -10.58
N HIS A 143 -14.01 -9.36 -10.21
CA HIS A 143 -12.55 -9.28 -10.37
C HIS A 143 -11.77 -9.65 -9.09
N ALA A 144 -12.47 -9.94 -8.01
CA ALA A 144 -11.88 -10.46 -6.79
C ALA A 144 -12.65 -11.68 -6.29
N HIS A 145 -11.96 -12.75 -5.91
CA HIS A 145 -12.54 -13.88 -5.18
C HIS A 145 -12.92 -13.44 -3.77
N VAL A 146 -13.96 -14.04 -3.23
CA VAL A 146 -14.49 -13.75 -1.90
C VAL A 146 -14.37 -15.00 -1.06
N LEU A 147 -13.51 -14.96 -0.06
CA LEU A 147 -13.25 -16.06 0.85
C LEU A 147 -13.72 -15.69 2.26
N LYS A 148 -14.44 -16.60 2.91
CA LYS A 148 -14.74 -16.53 4.33
C LYS A 148 -13.80 -17.48 5.06
N VAL A 149 -13.16 -16.97 6.11
CA VAL A 149 -12.27 -17.71 7.00
C VAL A 149 -12.84 -17.65 8.41
N GLU A 150 -12.95 -18.79 9.09
CA GLU A 150 -13.59 -18.85 10.41
C GLU A 150 -12.79 -18.10 11.50
N SER A 151 -11.45 -18.16 11.43
CA SER A 151 -10.57 -17.47 12.38
C SER A 151 -10.07 -16.14 11.80
N SER A 152 -10.26 -15.05 12.50
CA SER A 152 -9.74 -13.72 12.11
C SER A 152 -8.20 -13.69 12.08
N PHE A 153 -7.53 -14.41 12.98
CA PHE A 153 -6.07 -14.55 12.95
C PHE A 153 -5.61 -15.32 11.72
N TYR A 154 -6.31 -16.43 11.40
CA TYR A 154 -5.97 -17.20 10.20
C TYR A 154 -6.28 -16.44 8.92
N GLN A 155 -7.31 -15.61 8.88
CA GLN A 155 -7.60 -14.71 7.77
C GLN A 155 -6.44 -13.73 7.53
N LYS A 156 -5.95 -13.06 8.57
CA LYS A 156 -4.80 -12.16 8.48
C LYS A 156 -3.51 -12.88 8.08
N PHE A 157 -3.30 -14.08 8.60
CA PHE A 157 -2.19 -14.94 8.22
C PHE A 157 -2.25 -15.29 6.72
N LEU A 158 -3.42 -15.73 6.23
CA LEU A 158 -3.62 -16.04 4.81
C LEU A 158 -3.44 -14.82 3.92
N GLU A 159 -3.89 -13.63 4.35
CA GLU A 159 -3.64 -12.37 3.64
C GLU A 159 -2.14 -12.17 3.39
N GLU A 160 -1.33 -12.23 4.45
CA GLU A 160 0.12 -12.02 4.34
C GLU A 160 0.81 -13.16 3.59
N TYR A 161 0.37 -14.40 3.81
CA TYR A 161 0.93 -15.58 3.14
C TYR A 161 0.68 -15.53 1.63
N LEU A 162 -0.55 -15.29 1.17
CA LEU A 162 -0.87 -15.18 -0.24
C LEU A 162 -0.15 -14.01 -0.92
N ASN A 163 0.05 -12.90 -0.20
CA ASN A 163 0.84 -11.78 -0.68
C ASN A 163 2.34 -12.08 -0.77
N SER A 164 2.86 -13.09 -0.06
CA SER A 164 4.26 -13.51 -0.13
C SER A 164 4.55 -14.56 -1.20
N LEU A 165 3.52 -15.30 -1.67
CA LEU A 165 3.67 -16.39 -2.61
C LEU A 165 3.92 -15.92 -4.05
N ASP A 166 4.73 -16.69 -4.79
CA ASP A 166 4.67 -16.68 -6.25
C ASP A 166 3.43 -17.46 -6.71
N LEU A 167 2.51 -16.78 -7.34
CA LEU A 167 1.28 -17.38 -7.86
C LEU A 167 1.39 -17.83 -9.32
N GLU A 168 2.51 -17.63 -10.00
CA GLU A 168 2.65 -17.98 -11.42
C GLU A 168 2.23 -19.43 -11.73
N PRO A 169 2.55 -20.45 -10.88
CA PRO A 169 2.11 -21.82 -11.10
C PRO A 169 0.58 -22.05 -11.10
N TYR A 170 -0.18 -21.12 -10.51
CA TYR A 170 -1.64 -21.21 -10.36
C TYR A 170 -2.40 -20.33 -11.34
N LEU A 171 -1.67 -19.50 -12.11
CA LEU A 171 -2.26 -18.58 -13.07
C LEU A 171 -2.56 -19.29 -14.40
N VAL A 172 -3.65 -18.90 -15.03
CA VAL A 172 -3.99 -19.27 -16.40
C VAL A 172 -3.99 -18.03 -17.30
N GLY A 173 -3.73 -18.23 -18.60
CA GLY A 173 -3.67 -17.15 -19.58
C GLY A 173 -2.33 -16.40 -19.62
N SER A 174 -1.76 -16.26 -20.82
CA SER A 174 -0.44 -15.64 -21.02
C SER A 174 -0.52 -14.11 -21.06
N THR A 175 -1.49 -13.55 -21.78
CA THR A 175 -1.63 -12.10 -22.01
C THR A 175 -2.40 -11.40 -20.89
N GLN A 176 -3.44 -12.04 -20.37
CA GLN A 176 -4.19 -11.58 -19.21
C GLN A 176 -4.15 -12.68 -18.16
N PRO A 177 -3.27 -12.56 -17.16
CA PRO A 177 -3.17 -13.56 -16.11
C PRO A 177 -4.46 -13.60 -15.30
N LYS A 178 -4.94 -14.81 -15.02
CA LYS A 178 -6.15 -15.05 -14.25
C LYS A 178 -5.89 -16.15 -13.24
N LEU A 179 -6.19 -15.88 -11.99
CA LEU A 179 -6.27 -16.87 -10.92
C LEU A 179 -7.73 -17.35 -10.88
N ASN A 180 -8.01 -18.50 -11.46
CA ASN A 180 -9.37 -19.05 -11.41
C ASN A 180 -9.63 -19.76 -10.08
N GLN A 181 -10.89 -20.11 -9.81
CA GLN A 181 -11.28 -20.77 -8.55
C GLN A 181 -10.49 -22.06 -8.29
N SER A 182 -10.28 -22.89 -9.30
CA SER A 182 -9.53 -24.14 -9.16
C SER A 182 -8.06 -23.87 -8.80
N GLY A 183 -7.42 -22.93 -9.48
CA GLY A 183 -6.06 -22.50 -9.17
C GLY A 183 -5.94 -21.93 -7.76
N LEU A 184 -6.86 -21.03 -7.38
CA LEU A 184 -6.89 -20.44 -6.05
C LEU A 184 -7.04 -21.51 -4.95
N LEU A 185 -8.04 -22.38 -5.06
CA LEU A 185 -8.37 -23.35 -4.03
C LEU A 185 -7.32 -24.47 -3.91
N SER A 186 -6.51 -24.73 -4.94
CA SER A 186 -5.42 -25.70 -4.93
C SER A 186 -4.10 -25.16 -4.34
N ILE A 187 -4.02 -23.88 -3.97
CA ILE A 187 -2.82 -23.31 -3.37
C ILE A 187 -2.54 -24.01 -2.03
N PRO A 188 -1.34 -24.60 -1.84
CA PRO A 188 -0.97 -25.17 -0.55
C PRO A 188 -0.71 -24.06 0.47
N VAL A 189 -1.37 -24.14 1.60
CA VAL A 189 -1.22 -23.18 2.70
C VAL A 189 -0.85 -23.90 3.99
N PRO A 190 0.01 -23.34 4.85
CA PRO A 190 0.33 -23.93 6.13
C PRO A 190 -0.84 -23.75 7.11
N LEU A 191 -1.10 -24.79 7.87
CA LEU A 191 -2.03 -24.81 9.00
C LEU A 191 -1.23 -24.99 10.29
N PRO A 192 -0.69 -23.90 10.86
CA PRO A 192 0.12 -23.95 12.07
C PRO A 192 -0.75 -24.09 13.33
N THR A 193 -0.12 -24.36 14.46
CA THR A 193 -0.80 -24.28 15.76
C THR A 193 -1.30 -22.86 16.03
N GLU A 194 -2.34 -22.72 16.85
CA GLU A 194 -2.91 -21.42 17.22
C GLU A 194 -1.84 -20.48 17.82
N GLN A 195 -0.95 -21.01 18.65
CA GLN A 195 0.16 -20.24 19.24
C GLN A 195 1.13 -19.70 18.17
N ALA A 196 1.49 -20.52 17.17
CA ALA A 196 2.36 -20.10 16.08
C ALA A 196 1.68 -19.03 15.21
N LEU A 197 0.39 -19.23 14.95
CA LEU A 197 -0.46 -18.31 14.20
C LEU A 197 -0.53 -16.93 14.85
N GLU A 198 -0.94 -16.87 16.11
CA GLU A 198 -1.05 -15.60 16.85
C GLU A 198 0.29 -14.87 16.93
N ARG A 199 1.36 -15.60 17.26
CA ARG A 199 2.72 -15.02 17.31
C ARG A 199 3.11 -14.38 15.97
N SER A 200 2.92 -15.09 14.86
CA SER A 200 3.32 -14.63 13.54
C SER A 200 2.50 -13.40 13.13
N VAL A 201 1.17 -13.44 13.30
CA VAL A 201 0.27 -12.33 12.97
C VAL A 201 0.59 -11.10 13.79
N LEU A 202 0.74 -11.21 15.11
CA LEU A 202 1.03 -10.06 15.99
C LEU A 202 2.40 -9.42 15.68
N LEU A 203 3.41 -10.22 15.31
CA LEU A 203 4.70 -9.68 14.91
C LEU A 203 4.62 -8.98 13.56
N LEU A 204 3.90 -9.54 12.59
CA LEU A 204 3.70 -8.93 11.28
C LEU A 204 2.90 -7.61 11.37
N GLU A 205 1.85 -7.57 12.19
CA GLU A 205 1.10 -6.33 12.43
C GLU A 205 1.99 -5.23 13.02
N LYS A 206 2.85 -5.55 13.99
CA LYS A 206 3.80 -4.59 14.55
C LYS A 206 4.79 -4.09 13.50
N LEU A 207 5.36 -4.98 12.69
CA LEU A 207 6.29 -4.61 11.63
C LEU A 207 5.60 -3.73 10.56
N LYS A 208 4.36 -4.05 10.20
CA LYS A 208 3.56 -3.29 9.23
C LYS A 208 3.29 -1.86 9.72
N LEU A 209 3.01 -1.68 11.02
CA LEU A 209 2.83 -0.35 11.61
C LEU A 209 4.07 0.53 11.43
N PHE A 210 5.28 0.02 11.66
CA PHE A 210 6.52 0.81 11.46
C PHE A 210 6.67 1.30 10.03
N VAL A 211 6.37 0.46 9.03
CA VAL A 211 6.44 0.87 7.62
C VAL A 211 5.33 1.88 7.28
N THR A 212 4.12 1.65 7.79
CA THR A 212 2.96 2.52 7.52
C THR A 212 3.14 3.89 8.15
N ASP A 213 3.55 3.96 9.41
CA ASP A 213 3.77 5.23 10.12
C ASP A 213 4.86 6.07 9.44
N PHE A 214 5.95 5.44 9.02
CA PHE A 214 7.00 6.11 8.27
C PHE A 214 6.51 6.60 6.91
N SER A 215 5.81 5.75 6.14
CA SER A 215 5.25 6.12 4.84
C SER A 215 4.22 7.25 4.92
N ALA A 216 3.43 7.31 6.00
CA ALA A 216 2.48 8.37 6.23
C ALA A 216 3.15 9.69 6.64
N GLY A 217 4.26 9.63 7.40
CA GLY A 217 5.01 10.80 7.85
C GLY A 217 5.88 11.43 6.76
N LEU A 218 6.39 10.65 5.81
CA LEU A 218 7.30 11.10 4.76
C LEU A 218 6.74 12.24 3.90
N PRO A 219 5.51 12.19 3.34
CA PRO A 219 4.95 13.30 2.57
C PRO A 219 4.81 14.58 3.39
N ALA A 220 4.50 14.48 4.68
CA ALA A 220 4.36 15.63 5.56
C ALA A 220 5.72 16.29 5.83
N GLU A 221 6.79 15.51 6.03
CA GLU A 221 8.15 16.01 6.20
C GLU A 221 8.64 16.74 4.94
N ILE A 222 8.48 16.13 3.76
CA ILE A 222 8.83 16.75 2.48
C ILE A 222 8.05 18.06 2.27
N ALA A 223 6.75 18.08 2.54
CA ALA A 223 5.93 19.28 2.41
C ALA A 223 6.38 20.39 3.38
N ALA A 224 6.74 20.04 4.62
CA ALA A 224 7.25 21.01 5.61
C ALA A 224 8.59 21.63 5.16
N ARG A 225 9.49 20.82 4.57
CA ARG A 225 10.78 21.31 4.05
C ARG A 225 10.59 22.22 2.84
N ARG A 226 9.70 21.85 1.91
CA ARG A 226 9.36 22.72 0.75
C ARG A 226 8.79 24.06 1.19
N ALA A 227 7.86 24.05 2.15
CA ALA A 227 7.30 25.29 2.70
C ALA A 227 8.38 26.16 3.38
N GLN A 228 9.33 25.54 4.08
CA GLN A 228 10.47 26.21 4.67
C GLN A 228 11.37 26.86 3.61
N TYR A 229 11.68 26.13 2.54
CA TYR A 229 12.44 26.66 1.40
C TYR A 229 11.75 27.85 0.76
N GLU A 230 10.44 27.73 0.44
CA GLU A 230 9.65 28.83 -0.14
C GLU A 230 9.67 30.08 0.74
N HIS A 231 9.50 29.90 2.06
CA HIS A 231 9.56 31.02 3.00
C HIS A 231 10.91 31.75 2.96
N TYR A 232 12.03 31.03 2.99
CA TYR A 232 13.35 31.66 2.93
C TYR A 232 13.66 32.24 1.57
N ARG A 233 13.26 31.58 0.47
CA ARG A 233 13.38 32.11 -0.88
C ARG A 233 12.66 33.44 -1.02
N ASP A 234 11.41 33.50 -0.57
CA ASP A 234 10.61 34.72 -0.67
C ASP A 234 11.19 35.88 0.18
N ARG A 235 11.72 35.56 1.34
CA ARG A 235 12.45 36.54 2.17
C ARG A 235 13.73 37.04 1.52
N LEU A 236 14.54 36.18 0.94
CA LEU A 236 15.79 36.51 0.27
C LEU A 236 15.56 37.34 -1.01
N LEU A 237 14.44 37.11 -1.69
CA LEU A 237 14.07 37.83 -2.91
C LEU A 237 13.19 39.07 -2.65
N SER A 238 12.85 39.35 -1.39
CA SER A 238 12.06 40.52 -1.00
C SER A 238 12.96 41.72 -0.72
N PHE A 239 12.78 42.80 -1.49
CA PHE A 239 13.54 44.04 -1.34
C PHE A 239 12.60 45.22 -1.07
N PRO A 240 12.95 46.15 -0.15
CA PRO A 240 12.15 47.38 0.05
C PRO A 240 12.17 48.23 -1.21
N GLU A 241 11.01 48.73 -1.60
CA GLU A 241 10.92 49.75 -2.68
C GLU A 241 11.77 50.96 -2.32
N LYS A 242 12.64 51.38 -3.25
CA LYS A 242 13.39 52.61 -3.10
C LYS A 242 12.40 53.75 -3.34
N LEU A 243 11.98 54.42 -2.26
CA LEU A 243 11.23 55.66 -2.36
C LEU A 243 12.06 56.66 -3.21
N VAL A 244 11.64 56.89 -4.44
CA VAL A 244 12.19 57.97 -5.26
C VAL A 244 11.73 59.28 -4.60
N SER A 245 12.61 59.93 -3.85
CA SER A 245 12.36 61.30 -3.41
C SER A 245 12.37 62.17 -4.64
N ASP A 246 11.20 62.64 -5.08
CA ASP A 246 11.10 63.71 -6.05
C ASP A 246 11.91 64.92 -5.53
N ARG A 247 12.94 65.27 -6.29
CA ARG A 247 13.60 66.59 -6.22
C ARG A 247 13.24 67.36 -7.47
#